data_b1049374107b8f1c285a15c41761cc62
#
_entry.id   b1049374107b8f1c285a15c41761cc62
#
_cell.length_a   1.000
_cell.length_b   1.000
_cell.length_c   1.000
_cell.angle_alpha   90.00
_cell.angle_beta   90.00
_cell.angle_gamma   90.00
#
_symmetry.space_group_name_H-M   'P 1'
#
loop_
_entity.id
_entity.type
_entity.pdbx_description
1 polymer ?
#
loop_
_entity_poly.entity_id
_entity_poly.type
_entity_poly.pdbx_seq_one_letter_code
_entity_poly.pdbx_strand_id
1 'polypeptide(L)'
;MKSFTTIFKRNKISFKENLFLIILSIFLSSEILFAQQAEPTFAWPEGKQIAISLSFDDARASQVDAGTALLDQYGVKGTFYVVPNSVRQRLEGWKKAVASGHEIGNHSFNHPCTGNFPWSRQKAIENYTLKKMRNELILANKDIKELLGVESEVFAYPCGQTYIGRGENTKSYVPVVSKLFLSGRGWLDEGPNAPQFCDLAQLTGMEMDGKDFEQILPLIENAKKSGAWLVLAGHEMGVSGNQTTRLSMLKKLIEYAQNPANGIWIAPVGTVAKYIKGQKG
;
A
#
# COMPACT_ATOMS: atom_id res chain seq x y z
N MET A 1 66.34 35.15 47.61
CA MET A 1 65.71 33.84 47.35
C MET A 1 64.32 33.84 47.98
N LYS A 2 63.26 34.02 47.13
CA LYS A 2 61.88 33.96 47.63
C LYS A 2 61.26 32.68 47.03
N SER A 3 60.85 31.77 47.91
CA SER A 3 60.15 30.51 47.60
C SER A 3 58.69 30.79 47.20
N PHE A 4 58.29 30.34 46.03
CA PHE A 4 56.88 30.33 45.60
C PHE A 4 56.27 28.97 45.93
N THR A 5 55.36 28.92 46.92
CA THR A 5 54.56 27.76 47.23
C THR A 5 53.19 27.91 46.54
N THR A 6 52.96 27.14 45.49
CA THR A 6 51.70 27.12 44.79
C THR A 6 50.72 26.20 45.54
N ILE A 7 49.64 26.76 46.10
CA ILE A 7 48.55 26.05 46.77
C ILE A 7 47.53 25.61 45.74
N PHE A 8 47.45 24.30 45.45
CA PHE A 8 46.37 23.70 44.71
C PHE A 8 45.10 23.62 45.58
N LYS A 9 44.09 24.47 45.34
CA LYS A 9 42.75 24.30 45.92
C LYS A 9 42.05 23.15 45.22
N ARG A 10 41.91 22.01 45.89
CA ARG A 10 40.99 20.93 45.52
C ARG A 10 39.55 21.41 45.76
N ASN A 11 38.80 21.71 44.72
CA ASN A 11 37.36 21.90 44.81
C ASN A 11 36.71 20.54 45.17
N LYS A 12 36.18 20.42 46.39
CA LYS A 12 35.36 19.28 46.79
C LYS A 12 33.99 19.48 46.14
N ILE A 13 33.70 18.72 45.09
CA ILE A 13 32.35 18.64 44.53
C ILE A 13 31.42 18.12 45.63
N SER A 14 30.32 18.82 45.88
CA SER A 14 29.34 18.48 46.90
C SER A 14 28.72 17.11 46.62
N PHE A 15 28.44 16.33 47.66
CA PHE A 15 27.74 15.05 47.55
C PHE A 15 26.41 15.15 46.75
N LYS A 16 25.74 16.28 46.87
CA LYS A 16 24.49 16.56 46.08
C LYS A 16 24.76 16.72 44.59
N GLU A 17 25.86 17.33 44.18
CA GLU A 17 26.23 17.49 42.76
C GLU A 17 26.65 16.17 42.14
N ASN A 18 27.37 15.32 42.87
CA ASN A 18 27.71 13.96 42.43
C ASN A 18 26.45 13.07 42.30
N LEU A 19 25.49 13.18 43.24
CA LEU A 19 24.23 12.45 43.19
C LEU A 19 23.38 12.89 41.98
N PHE A 20 23.34 14.21 41.66
CA PHE A 20 22.62 14.73 40.50
C PHE A 20 23.22 14.25 39.17
N LEU A 21 24.55 14.22 39.04
CA LEU A 21 25.26 13.72 37.87
C LEU A 21 25.03 12.21 37.65
N ILE A 22 24.99 11.42 38.75
CA ILE A 22 24.69 9.98 38.66
C ILE A 22 23.24 9.73 38.23
N ILE A 23 22.28 10.48 38.76
CA ILE A 23 20.87 10.37 38.38
C ILE A 23 20.69 10.76 36.91
N LEU A 24 21.32 11.85 36.45
CA LEU A 24 21.27 12.29 35.06
C LEU A 24 21.88 11.26 34.10
N SER A 25 22.96 10.59 34.47
CA SER A 25 23.59 9.54 33.65
C SER A 25 22.73 8.27 33.58
N ILE A 26 21.99 7.93 34.65
CA ILE A 26 21.04 6.79 34.64
C ILE A 26 19.83 7.09 33.74
N PHE A 27 19.31 8.32 33.75
CA PHE A 27 18.22 8.72 32.84
C PHE A 27 18.63 8.71 31.36
N LEU A 28 19.83 9.25 31.04
CA LEU A 28 20.35 9.21 29.68
C LEU A 28 20.63 7.77 29.20
N SER A 29 21.08 6.88 30.05
CA SER A 29 21.28 5.47 29.66
C SER A 29 19.99 4.69 29.49
N SER A 30 18.93 5.04 30.23
CA SER A 30 17.61 4.40 30.02
C SER A 30 16.94 4.82 28.71
N GLU A 31 17.07 6.07 28.27
CA GLU A 31 16.56 6.51 26.97
C GLU A 31 17.30 5.86 25.78
N ILE A 32 18.61 5.65 25.92
CA ILE A 32 19.41 4.96 24.88
C ILE A 32 19.05 3.47 24.79
N LEU A 33 18.72 2.81 25.92
CA LEU A 33 18.27 1.41 25.90
C LEU A 33 16.86 1.23 25.30
N PHE A 34 15.95 2.22 25.43
CA PHE A 34 14.64 2.18 24.77
C PHE A 34 14.71 2.41 23.26
N ALA A 35 15.73 3.10 22.76
CA ALA A 35 15.91 3.37 21.33
C ALA A 35 16.47 2.18 20.52
N GLN A 36 16.81 1.06 21.15
CA GLN A 36 17.54 -0.04 20.50
C GLN A 36 16.84 -1.41 20.58
N GLN A 37 15.57 -1.46 20.93
CA GLN A 37 14.78 -2.64 20.65
C GLN A 37 14.45 -2.62 19.15
N ALA A 38 15.20 -3.41 18.38
CA ALA A 38 14.84 -3.70 16.99
C ALA A 38 13.40 -4.24 17.00
N GLU A 39 12.49 -3.51 16.38
CA GLU A 39 11.10 -3.99 16.17
C GLU A 39 11.18 -5.41 15.60
N PRO A 40 10.38 -6.35 16.13
CA PRO A 40 10.40 -7.71 15.62
C PRO A 40 10.08 -7.69 14.12
N THR A 41 11.01 -8.20 13.31
CA THR A 41 10.82 -8.29 11.87
C THR A 41 9.62 -9.19 11.58
N PHE A 42 8.70 -8.73 10.75
CA PHE A 42 7.55 -9.55 10.33
C PHE A 42 8.04 -10.77 9.54
N ALA A 43 7.54 -11.94 9.91
CA ALA A 43 7.92 -13.19 9.24
C ALA A 43 7.12 -13.36 7.94
N TRP A 44 7.72 -13.05 6.81
CA TRP A 44 7.16 -13.33 5.50
C TRP A 44 7.33 -14.80 5.11
N PRO A 45 6.48 -15.34 4.18
CA PRO A 45 6.57 -16.74 3.75
C PRO A 45 7.96 -17.08 3.20
N GLU A 46 8.40 -18.31 3.39
CA GLU A 46 9.65 -18.85 2.80
C GLU A 46 10.91 -18.03 3.14
N GLY A 47 10.92 -17.30 4.26
CA GLY A 47 12.05 -16.47 4.67
C GLY A 47 12.27 -15.22 3.80
N LYS A 48 11.26 -14.78 3.07
CA LYS A 48 11.29 -13.53 2.32
C LYS A 48 11.44 -12.33 3.27
N GLN A 49 11.98 -11.23 2.73
CA GLN A 49 12.23 -10.01 3.51
C GLN A 49 11.07 -9.01 3.42
N ILE A 50 10.42 -8.96 2.26
CA ILE A 50 9.29 -8.05 1.98
C ILE A 50 8.25 -8.75 1.10
N ALA A 51 7.04 -8.15 1.06
CA ALA A 51 6.05 -8.46 0.04
C ALA A 51 5.90 -7.32 -0.97
N ILE A 52 5.63 -7.66 -2.24
CA ILE A 52 5.22 -6.71 -3.28
C ILE A 52 3.91 -7.18 -3.89
N SER A 53 2.93 -6.27 -4.01
CA SER A 53 1.72 -6.50 -4.78
C SER A 53 1.65 -5.53 -5.95
N LEU A 54 1.36 -6.06 -7.15
CA LEU A 54 1.08 -5.27 -8.34
C LEU A 54 -0.43 -5.09 -8.45
N SER A 55 -0.91 -3.84 -8.47
CA SER A 55 -2.32 -3.54 -8.57
C SER A 55 -2.62 -2.52 -9.68
N PHE A 56 -3.78 -2.67 -10.32
CA PHE A 56 -4.17 -1.87 -11.48
C PHE A 56 -5.62 -1.46 -11.36
N ASP A 57 -5.94 -0.19 -11.66
CA ASP A 57 -7.25 0.39 -11.46
C ASP A 57 -8.05 0.55 -12.77
N ASP A 58 -9.36 0.76 -12.65
CA ASP A 58 -10.31 1.17 -13.67
C ASP A 58 -10.76 0.09 -14.68
N ALA A 59 -10.18 -1.10 -14.70
CA ALA A 59 -10.39 -2.10 -15.76
C ALA A 59 -10.09 -1.55 -17.16
N ARG A 60 -8.93 -0.89 -17.32
CA ARG A 60 -8.50 -0.34 -18.61
C ARG A 60 -8.25 -1.46 -19.63
N ALA A 61 -8.59 -1.23 -20.91
CA ALA A 61 -8.50 -2.24 -21.96
C ALA A 61 -7.07 -2.83 -22.08
N SER A 62 -6.04 -2.01 -22.00
CA SER A 62 -4.64 -2.44 -22.12
C SER A 62 -4.21 -3.44 -21.04
N GLN A 63 -4.90 -3.49 -19.90
CA GLN A 63 -4.61 -4.43 -18.83
C GLN A 63 -4.82 -5.89 -19.31
N VAL A 64 -5.91 -6.16 -20.04
CA VAL A 64 -6.21 -7.50 -20.58
C VAL A 64 -5.75 -7.67 -22.02
N ASP A 65 -5.56 -6.59 -22.78
CA ASP A 65 -5.06 -6.67 -24.16
C ASP A 65 -3.53 -6.90 -24.22
N ALA A 66 -2.77 -6.47 -23.19
CA ALA A 66 -1.31 -6.59 -23.14
C ALA A 66 -0.76 -6.99 -21.76
N GLY A 67 -1.29 -6.40 -20.67
CA GLY A 67 -0.71 -6.50 -19.34
C GLY A 67 -0.76 -7.89 -18.75
N THR A 68 -1.91 -8.56 -18.76
CA THR A 68 -2.06 -9.92 -18.20
C THR A 68 -1.17 -10.93 -18.91
N ALA A 69 -0.96 -10.78 -20.23
CA ALA A 69 -0.08 -11.65 -20.99
C ALA A 69 1.38 -11.60 -20.50
N LEU A 70 1.87 -10.38 -20.17
CA LEU A 70 3.21 -10.23 -19.57
C LEU A 70 3.27 -10.88 -18.19
N LEU A 71 2.29 -10.61 -17.32
CA LEU A 71 2.27 -11.20 -15.99
C LEU A 71 2.22 -12.74 -16.03
N ASP A 72 1.38 -13.30 -16.91
CA ASP A 72 1.25 -14.75 -17.11
C ASP A 72 2.53 -15.38 -17.65
N GLN A 73 3.25 -14.71 -18.55
CA GLN A 73 4.55 -15.17 -19.07
C GLN A 73 5.56 -15.43 -17.92
N TYR A 74 5.50 -14.64 -16.87
CA TYR A 74 6.39 -14.78 -15.70
C TYR A 74 5.74 -15.53 -14.53
N GLY A 75 4.52 -16.06 -14.70
CA GLY A 75 3.79 -16.75 -13.63
C GLY A 75 3.38 -15.83 -12.45
N VAL A 76 3.41 -14.52 -12.64
CA VAL A 76 3.03 -13.53 -11.62
C VAL A 76 1.55 -13.19 -11.73
N LYS A 77 0.88 -13.05 -10.60
CA LYS A 77 -0.53 -12.64 -10.55
C LYS A 77 -0.64 -11.23 -9.96
N GLY A 78 -1.42 -10.38 -10.64
CA GLY A 78 -1.75 -9.03 -10.18
C GLY A 78 -3.16 -8.94 -9.61
N THR A 79 -3.45 -7.81 -8.97
CA THR A 79 -4.79 -7.44 -8.49
C THR A 79 -5.34 -6.35 -9.41
N PHE A 80 -6.52 -6.57 -9.97
CA PHE A 80 -7.20 -5.61 -10.85
C PHE A 80 -8.46 -5.09 -10.16
N TYR A 81 -8.45 -3.80 -9.80
CA TYR A 81 -9.61 -3.13 -9.22
C TYR A 81 -10.50 -2.60 -10.33
N VAL A 82 -11.63 -3.25 -10.52
CA VAL A 82 -12.44 -3.06 -11.72
C VAL A 82 -13.69 -2.20 -11.47
N VAL A 83 -14.00 -1.38 -12.47
CA VAL A 83 -15.30 -0.71 -12.63
C VAL A 83 -16.13 -1.56 -13.59
N PRO A 84 -17.34 -2.05 -13.20
CA PRO A 84 -18.09 -3.02 -13.99
C PRO A 84 -18.35 -2.61 -15.44
N ASN A 85 -18.62 -1.32 -15.70
CA ASN A 85 -18.86 -0.84 -17.06
C ASN A 85 -17.61 -0.94 -17.95
N SER A 86 -16.42 -0.77 -17.41
CA SER A 86 -15.16 -0.97 -18.14
C SER A 86 -14.91 -2.44 -18.43
N VAL A 87 -15.25 -3.34 -17.50
CA VAL A 87 -15.17 -4.80 -17.69
C VAL A 87 -15.97 -5.25 -18.92
N ARG A 88 -17.21 -4.71 -19.11
CA ARG A 88 -18.07 -5.06 -20.24
C ARG A 88 -17.42 -4.78 -21.59
N GLN A 89 -16.53 -3.80 -21.68
CA GLN A 89 -15.85 -3.44 -22.93
C GLN A 89 -14.83 -4.48 -23.39
N ARG A 90 -14.34 -5.31 -22.48
CA ARG A 90 -13.34 -6.37 -22.72
C ARG A 90 -13.67 -7.65 -21.95
N LEU A 91 -14.97 -8.02 -21.93
CA LEU A 91 -15.47 -9.09 -21.05
C LEU A 91 -14.69 -10.41 -21.19
N GLU A 92 -14.42 -10.86 -22.41
CA GLU A 92 -13.69 -12.11 -22.65
C GLU A 92 -12.23 -12.03 -22.18
N GLY A 93 -11.59 -10.85 -22.30
CA GLY A 93 -10.25 -10.63 -21.75
C GLY A 93 -10.25 -10.74 -20.21
N TRP A 94 -11.24 -10.16 -19.56
CA TRP A 94 -11.39 -10.23 -18.10
C TRP A 94 -11.70 -11.64 -17.60
N LYS A 95 -12.55 -12.40 -18.32
CA LYS A 95 -12.79 -13.84 -18.02
C LYS A 95 -11.50 -14.65 -18.11
N LYS A 96 -10.66 -14.38 -19.12
CA LYS A 96 -9.34 -15.02 -19.25
C LYS A 96 -8.42 -14.65 -18.09
N ALA A 97 -8.38 -13.37 -17.70
CA ALA A 97 -7.61 -12.92 -16.55
C ALA A 97 -8.00 -13.66 -15.26
N VAL A 98 -9.31 -13.81 -15.00
CA VAL A 98 -9.83 -14.61 -13.88
C VAL A 98 -9.40 -16.07 -13.99
N ALA A 99 -9.56 -16.69 -15.16
CA ALA A 99 -9.17 -18.09 -15.39
C ALA A 99 -7.66 -18.32 -15.22
N SER A 100 -6.84 -17.31 -15.52
CA SER A 100 -5.40 -17.32 -15.27
C SER A 100 -5.03 -17.12 -13.79
N GLY A 101 -5.99 -16.82 -12.90
CA GLY A 101 -5.76 -16.66 -11.47
C GLY A 101 -5.36 -15.24 -11.03
N HIS A 102 -5.61 -14.22 -11.87
CA HIS A 102 -5.50 -12.85 -11.41
C HIS A 102 -6.64 -12.50 -10.45
N GLU A 103 -6.32 -11.69 -9.45
CA GLU A 103 -7.30 -11.23 -8.47
C GLU A 103 -8.13 -10.06 -9.02
N ILE A 104 -9.44 -10.14 -8.82
CA ILE A 104 -10.37 -9.06 -9.17
C ILE A 104 -10.85 -8.37 -7.90
N GLY A 105 -10.54 -7.09 -7.77
CA GLY A 105 -11.00 -6.21 -6.72
C GLY A 105 -12.11 -5.26 -7.17
N ASN A 106 -12.81 -4.66 -6.22
CA ASN A 106 -13.86 -3.68 -6.47
C ASN A 106 -13.27 -2.28 -6.53
N HIS A 107 -13.65 -1.50 -7.55
CA HIS A 107 -13.31 -0.08 -7.69
C HIS A 107 -14.57 0.82 -7.76
N SER A 108 -15.61 0.43 -7.01
CA SER A 108 -16.96 1.01 -7.03
C SER A 108 -17.70 0.83 -8.37
N PHE A 109 -18.98 1.20 -8.38
CA PHE A 109 -19.81 1.07 -9.58
C PHE A 109 -19.65 2.25 -10.53
N ASN A 110 -19.63 3.49 -10.01
CA ASN A 110 -19.57 4.73 -10.79
C ASN A 110 -18.23 5.46 -10.73
N HIS A 111 -17.26 4.98 -9.95
CA HIS A 111 -15.98 5.64 -9.72
C HIS A 111 -16.15 7.10 -9.26
N PRO A 112 -16.83 7.37 -8.12
CA PRO A 112 -17.05 8.72 -7.64
C PRO A 112 -15.75 9.33 -7.09
N CYS A 113 -15.37 10.50 -7.61
CA CYS A 113 -14.27 11.32 -7.13
C CYS A 113 -14.77 12.73 -6.80
N THR A 114 -13.89 13.58 -6.28
CA THR A 114 -14.22 14.98 -6.00
C THR A 114 -14.75 15.73 -7.22
N GLY A 115 -15.74 16.59 -7.02
CA GLY A 115 -16.27 17.49 -8.03
C GLY A 115 -15.27 18.56 -8.52
N ASN A 116 -14.06 18.64 -7.93
CA ASN A 116 -12.95 19.42 -8.46
C ASN A 116 -12.52 18.92 -9.84
N PHE A 117 -12.69 17.62 -10.10
CA PHE A 117 -12.51 17.06 -11.45
C PHE A 117 -13.77 17.30 -12.28
N PRO A 118 -13.72 18.02 -13.43
CA PRO A 118 -14.88 18.31 -14.26
C PRO A 118 -15.68 17.06 -14.64
N TRP A 119 -15.02 15.94 -14.93
CA TRP A 119 -15.64 14.67 -15.32
C TRP A 119 -16.37 13.97 -14.17
N SER A 120 -16.08 14.32 -12.91
CA SER A 120 -16.70 13.71 -11.73
C SER A 120 -17.88 14.51 -11.16
N ARG A 121 -18.14 15.73 -11.61
CA ARG A 121 -19.12 16.66 -11.01
C ARG A 121 -20.51 16.08 -10.85
N GLN A 122 -21.00 15.31 -11.81
CA GLN A 122 -22.34 14.69 -11.75
C GLN A 122 -22.43 13.54 -10.74
N LYS A 123 -21.31 12.95 -10.39
CA LYS A 123 -21.15 11.84 -9.42
C LYS A 123 -20.18 12.20 -8.31
N ALA A 124 -20.06 13.48 -7.99
CA ALA A 124 -19.11 13.99 -7.01
C ALA A 124 -19.28 13.31 -5.66
N ILE A 125 -18.18 12.84 -5.09
CA ILE A 125 -18.15 12.12 -3.81
C ILE A 125 -18.67 12.97 -2.64
N GLU A 126 -18.57 14.29 -2.77
CA GLU A 126 -19.14 15.25 -1.82
C GLU A 126 -20.68 15.21 -1.76
N ASN A 127 -21.34 14.64 -2.77
CA ASN A 127 -22.80 14.46 -2.81
C ASN A 127 -23.23 13.05 -2.37
N TYR A 128 -22.30 12.25 -1.83
CA TYR A 128 -22.58 10.91 -1.32
C TYR A 128 -22.94 10.94 0.18
N THR A 129 -23.75 9.98 0.57
CA THR A 129 -23.96 9.58 1.96
C THR A 129 -23.34 8.21 2.19
N LEU A 130 -23.10 7.82 3.46
CA LEU A 130 -22.60 6.47 3.77
C LEU A 130 -23.52 5.37 3.22
N LYS A 131 -24.83 5.57 3.25
CA LYS A 131 -25.81 4.63 2.67
C LYS A 131 -25.64 4.53 1.15
N LYS A 132 -25.50 5.67 0.46
CA LYS A 132 -25.29 5.69 -1.00
C LYS A 132 -23.97 5.00 -1.35
N MET A 133 -22.87 5.30 -0.64
CA MET A 133 -21.58 4.65 -0.86
C MET A 133 -21.66 3.14 -0.63
N ARG A 134 -22.26 2.70 0.48
CA ARG A 134 -22.45 1.26 0.75
C ARG A 134 -23.20 0.55 -0.38
N ASN A 135 -24.28 1.14 -0.88
CA ASN A 135 -25.04 0.57 -1.99
C ASN A 135 -24.23 0.53 -3.29
N GLU A 136 -23.45 1.56 -3.56
CA GLU A 136 -22.49 1.66 -4.66
C GLU A 136 -21.54 0.46 -4.70
N LEU A 137 -20.93 0.16 -3.54
CA LEU A 137 -19.95 -0.93 -3.41
C LEU A 137 -20.61 -2.32 -3.55
N ILE A 138 -21.80 -2.50 -2.96
CA ILE A 138 -22.57 -3.75 -3.06
C ILE A 138 -23.01 -3.99 -4.52
N LEU A 139 -23.48 -2.95 -5.20
CA LEU A 139 -23.88 -3.05 -6.60
C LEU A 139 -22.71 -3.45 -7.50
N ALA A 140 -21.53 -2.86 -7.26
CA ALA A 140 -20.33 -3.22 -8.00
C ALA A 140 -19.95 -4.70 -7.77
N ASN A 141 -19.98 -5.18 -6.53
CA ASN A 141 -19.70 -6.61 -6.22
C ASN A 141 -20.69 -7.53 -6.93
N LYS A 142 -22.00 -7.18 -6.92
CA LYS A 142 -23.02 -7.96 -7.62
C LYS A 142 -22.71 -8.06 -9.11
N ASP A 143 -22.43 -6.93 -9.76
CA ASP A 143 -22.13 -6.89 -11.19
C ASP A 143 -20.83 -7.65 -11.53
N ILE A 144 -19.78 -7.50 -10.72
CA ILE A 144 -18.52 -8.26 -10.90
C ILE A 144 -18.80 -9.76 -10.84
N LYS A 145 -19.58 -10.20 -9.86
CA LYS A 145 -19.95 -11.61 -9.76
C LYS A 145 -20.78 -12.09 -10.95
N GLU A 146 -21.74 -11.31 -11.43
CA GLU A 146 -22.54 -11.64 -12.61
C GLU A 146 -21.70 -11.70 -13.89
N LEU A 147 -20.71 -10.80 -14.05
CA LEU A 147 -19.87 -10.72 -15.24
C LEU A 147 -18.76 -11.75 -15.27
N LEU A 148 -18.11 -11.96 -14.13
CA LEU A 148 -16.83 -12.69 -14.03
C LEU A 148 -16.89 -13.96 -13.17
N GLY A 149 -18.00 -14.19 -12.44
CA GLY A 149 -18.18 -15.37 -11.60
C GLY A 149 -17.36 -15.36 -10.30
N VAL A 150 -16.75 -14.23 -9.91
CA VAL A 150 -15.89 -14.12 -8.73
C VAL A 150 -16.44 -13.14 -7.71
N GLU A 151 -16.15 -13.40 -6.43
CA GLU A 151 -16.41 -12.46 -5.34
C GLU A 151 -15.21 -11.51 -5.18
N SER A 152 -15.44 -10.19 -5.16
CA SER A 152 -14.38 -9.22 -4.85
C SER A 152 -14.23 -9.07 -3.35
N GLU A 153 -13.10 -9.52 -2.82
CA GLU A 153 -12.78 -9.42 -1.39
C GLU A 153 -11.91 -8.18 -1.06
N VAL A 154 -11.38 -7.50 -2.06
CA VAL A 154 -10.48 -6.35 -1.91
C VAL A 154 -11.04 -5.13 -2.64
N PHE A 155 -10.74 -3.94 -2.14
CA PHE A 155 -11.25 -2.67 -2.64
C PHE A 155 -10.12 -1.66 -2.88
N ALA A 156 -10.23 -0.83 -3.92
CA ALA A 156 -9.42 0.37 -4.08
C ALA A 156 -10.31 1.61 -4.02
N TYR A 157 -9.89 2.60 -3.25
CA TYR A 157 -10.58 3.88 -3.11
C TYR A 157 -10.46 4.68 -4.40
N PRO A 158 -11.56 5.00 -5.12
CA PRO A 158 -11.49 5.87 -6.29
C PRO A 158 -10.76 7.18 -5.98
N CYS A 159 -9.77 7.53 -6.79
CA CYS A 159 -8.89 8.68 -6.58
C CYS A 159 -8.19 8.72 -5.21
N GLY A 160 -8.07 7.59 -4.50
CA GLY A 160 -7.54 7.52 -3.14
C GLY A 160 -8.41 8.21 -2.07
N GLN A 161 -9.60 8.65 -2.40
CA GLN A 161 -10.44 9.45 -1.49
C GLN A 161 -11.24 8.55 -0.55
N THR A 162 -11.12 8.79 0.75
CA THR A 162 -11.71 7.99 1.83
C THR A 162 -12.88 8.70 2.55
N TYR A 163 -13.22 9.91 2.12
CA TYR A 163 -14.26 10.74 2.72
C TYR A 163 -15.35 11.09 1.72
N ILE A 164 -16.58 11.22 2.22
CA ILE A 164 -17.78 11.67 1.50
C ILE A 164 -18.37 12.90 2.18
N GLY A 165 -19.27 13.61 1.50
CA GLY A 165 -19.95 14.77 2.06
C GLY A 165 -19.14 16.05 1.94
N ARG A 166 -19.65 17.15 2.55
CA ARG A 166 -19.07 18.51 2.46
C ARG A 166 -18.94 19.15 3.81
N GLY A 167 -17.83 19.88 4.04
CA GLY A 167 -17.63 20.70 5.22
C GLY A 167 -17.88 19.91 6.51
N GLU A 168 -18.74 20.42 7.38
CA GLU A 168 -19.09 19.80 8.66
C GLU A 168 -19.79 18.43 8.53
N ASN A 169 -20.37 18.14 7.36
CA ASN A 169 -21.03 16.87 7.08
C ASN A 169 -20.10 15.83 6.46
N THR A 170 -18.81 16.10 6.34
CA THR A 170 -17.80 15.15 5.86
C THR A 170 -17.71 13.94 6.78
N LYS A 171 -17.72 12.74 6.20
CA LYS A 171 -17.62 11.47 6.93
C LYS A 171 -16.69 10.51 6.21
N SER A 172 -15.86 9.80 6.97
CA SER A 172 -15.09 8.69 6.40
C SER A 172 -16.00 7.50 6.06
N TYR A 173 -15.77 6.89 4.90
CA TYR A 173 -16.42 5.63 4.53
C TYR A 173 -15.50 4.39 4.68
N VAL A 174 -14.30 4.57 5.24
CA VAL A 174 -13.42 3.46 5.64
C VAL A 174 -14.16 2.39 6.46
N PRO A 175 -15.01 2.74 7.47
CA PRO A 175 -15.77 1.74 8.21
C PRO A 175 -16.78 0.94 7.34
N VAL A 176 -17.25 1.50 6.23
CA VAL A 176 -18.09 0.78 5.27
C VAL A 176 -17.26 -0.24 4.49
N VAL A 177 -16.06 0.18 4.01
CA VAL A 177 -15.11 -0.68 3.32
C VAL A 177 -14.65 -1.83 4.22
N SER A 178 -14.24 -1.55 5.44
CA SER A 178 -13.80 -2.54 6.44
C SER A 178 -14.86 -3.63 6.76
N LYS A 179 -16.15 -3.32 6.60
CA LYS A 179 -17.25 -4.29 6.79
C LYS A 179 -17.54 -5.13 5.56
N LEU A 180 -17.20 -4.65 4.38
CA LEU A 180 -17.54 -5.30 3.10
C LEU A 180 -16.36 -6.03 2.48
N PHE A 181 -15.13 -5.62 2.78
CA PHE A 181 -13.91 -6.10 2.15
C PHE A 181 -12.84 -6.48 3.18
N LEU A 182 -11.95 -7.35 2.76
CA LEU A 182 -10.76 -7.73 3.52
C LEU A 182 -9.77 -6.56 3.60
N SER A 183 -9.65 -5.80 2.49
CA SER A 183 -8.74 -4.65 2.43
C SER A 183 -9.28 -3.52 1.57
N GLY A 184 -8.80 -2.30 1.86
CA GLY A 184 -9.03 -1.09 1.07
C GLY A 184 -7.72 -0.36 0.83
N ARG A 185 -7.37 -0.04 -0.43
CA ARG A 185 -6.11 0.57 -0.84
C ARG A 185 -6.32 2.02 -1.31
N GLY A 186 -5.51 2.95 -0.78
CA GLY A 186 -5.39 4.33 -1.19
C GLY A 186 -4.61 4.52 -2.51
N TRP A 187 -4.26 5.76 -2.83
CA TRP A 187 -3.57 6.16 -4.06
C TRP A 187 -2.65 7.34 -3.81
N LEU A 188 -1.47 7.35 -4.42
CA LEU A 188 -0.44 8.40 -4.30
C LEU A 188 0.10 8.56 -2.87
N ASP A 189 0.22 7.46 -2.15
CA ASP A 189 0.77 7.47 -0.81
C ASP A 189 2.32 7.49 -0.84
N GLU A 190 2.93 7.95 0.26
CA GLU A 190 4.37 8.22 0.34
C GLU A 190 5.21 7.02 0.78
N GLY A 191 4.61 5.98 1.36
CA GLY A 191 5.37 4.87 1.95
C GLY A 191 4.69 3.52 1.87
N PRO A 192 5.46 2.43 2.09
CA PRO A 192 4.94 1.08 2.13
C PRO A 192 4.17 0.79 3.42
N ASN A 193 3.43 -0.31 3.44
CA ASN A 193 2.63 -0.76 4.58
C ASN A 193 3.49 -1.54 5.58
N ALA A 194 3.51 -1.13 6.85
CA ALA A 194 4.12 -1.89 7.93
C ALA A 194 3.17 -3.05 8.33
N PRO A 195 3.54 -4.32 8.12
CA PRO A 195 2.59 -5.43 8.27
C PRO A 195 2.08 -5.61 9.70
N GLN A 196 2.87 -5.24 10.71
CA GLN A 196 2.46 -5.32 12.13
C GLN A 196 1.40 -4.27 12.49
N PHE A 197 1.42 -3.09 11.84
CA PHE A 197 0.64 -1.92 12.24
C PHE A 197 -0.44 -1.51 11.25
N CYS A 198 -0.30 -1.86 9.95
CA CYS A 198 -1.22 -1.39 8.93
C CYS A 198 -2.67 -1.80 9.22
N ASP A 199 -3.59 -0.86 9.03
CA ASP A 199 -5.01 -1.14 8.90
C ASP A 199 -5.29 -1.63 7.49
N LEU A 200 -5.75 -2.87 7.36
CA LEU A 200 -6.03 -3.46 6.04
C LEU A 200 -7.09 -2.66 5.25
N ALA A 201 -7.99 -1.95 5.93
CA ALA A 201 -8.98 -1.09 5.27
C ALA A 201 -8.39 0.24 4.77
N GLN A 202 -7.12 0.54 5.08
CA GLN A 202 -6.43 1.80 4.75
C GLN A 202 -5.00 1.54 4.25
N LEU A 203 -4.83 0.56 3.37
CA LEU A 203 -3.53 0.28 2.78
C LEU A 203 -3.04 1.45 1.93
N THR A 204 -1.76 1.77 2.04
CA THR A 204 -1.11 2.71 1.14
C THR A 204 -0.90 2.07 -0.24
N GLY A 205 -1.03 2.88 -1.30
CA GLY A 205 -0.79 2.50 -2.68
C GLY A 205 0.16 3.49 -3.35
N MET A 206 1.34 3.03 -3.74
CA MET A 206 2.38 3.86 -4.34
C MET A 206 2.32 3.79 -5.87
N GLU A 207 2.31 4.96 -6.52
CA GLU A 207 2.19 5.04 -7.96
C GLU A 207 3.38 4.41 -8.70
N MET A 208 3.09 3.58 -9.72
CA MET A 208 4.10 3.04 -10.64
C MET A 208 3.93 3.54 -12.09
N ASP A 209 2.88 4.31 -12.39
CA ASP A 209 2.65 4.86 -13.73
C ASP A 209 3.76 5.85 -14.14
N GLY A 210 4.13 5.81 -15.40
CA GLY A 210 5.15 6.69 -15.97
C GLY A 210 6.58 6.46 -15.47
N LYS A 211 6.80 5.52 -14.54
CA LYS A 211 8.11 5.25 -13.93
C LYS A 211 8.88 4.20 -14.72
N ASP A 212 10.20 4.31 -14.69
CA ASP A 212 11.14 3.28 -15.08
C ASP A 212 11.54 2.46 -13.83
N PHE A 213 12.17 1.30 -14.06
CA PHE A 213 12.56 0.42 -12.96
C PHE A 213 13.53 1.09 -11.97
N GLU A 214 14.40 1.94 -12.47
CA GLU A 214 15.37 2.72 -11.70
C GLU A 214 14.70 3.70 -10.70
N GLN A 215 13.43 4.09 -10.97
CA GLN A 215 12.60 4.90 -10.08
C GLN A 215 11.78 4.06 -9.09
N ILE A 216 11.50 2.80 -9.42
CA ILE A 216 10.82 1.83 -8.53
C ILE A 216 11.82 1.20 -7.54
N LEU A 217 13.06 0.95 -7.94
CA LEU A 217 14.06 0.31 -7.10
C LEU A 217 14.26 0.97 -5.73
N PRO A 218 14.34 2.31 -5.60
CA PRO A 218 14.41 2.98 -4.29
C PRO A 218 13.23 2.68 -3.37
N LEU A 219 12.01 2.49 -3.92
CA LEU A 219 10.82 2.13 -3.15
C LEU A 219 10.95 0.72 -2.58
N ILE A 220 11.48 -0.22 -3.38
CA ILE A 220 11.76 -1.59 -2.96
C ILE A 220 12.82 -1.60 -1.86
N GLU A 221 13.92 -0.88 -2.05
CA GLU A 221 14.99 -0.81 -1.05
C GLU A 221 14.54 -0.13 0.27
N ASN A 222 13.63 0.84 0.17
CA ASN A 222 13.00 1.42 1.37
C ASN A 222 12.10 0.40 2.09
N ALA A 223 11.30 -0.37 1.36
CA ALA A 223 10.48 -1.43 1.95
C ALA A 223 11.33 -2.52 2.64
N LYS A 224 12.49 -2.89 2.05
CA LYS A 224 13.42 -3.87 2.64
C LYS A 224 13.96 -3.44 4.00
N LYS A 225 14.24 -2.14 4.21
CA LYS A 225 14.76 -1.62 5.49
C LYS A 225 13.83 -1.90 6.66
N SER A 226 12.52 -1.95 6.42
CA SER A 226 11.49 -2.13 7.45
C SER A 226 10.75 -3.45 7.37
N GLY A 227 11.09 -4.34 6.44
CA GLY A 227 10.36 -5.59 6.22
C GLY A 227 8.92 -5.36 5.76
N ALA A 228 8.66 -4.29 5.03
CA ALA A 228 7.32 -3.80 4.73
C ALA A 228 6.66 -4.49 3.52
N TRP A 229 5.36 -4.24 3.35
CA TRP A 229 4.58 -4.61 2.18
C TRP A 229 4.43 -3.41 1.24
N LEU A 230 5.02 -3.49 0.06
CA LEU A 230 4.93 -2.48 -0.98
C LEU A 230 3.76 -2.82 -1.93
N VAL A 231 2.71 -2.02 -1.91
CA VAL A 231 1.62 -2.11 -2.89
C VAL A 231 1.87 -1.07 -3.98
N LEU A 232 2.20 -1.54 -5.16
CA LEU A 232 2.37 -0.71 -6.35
C LEU A 232 1.05 -0.61 -7.10
N ALA A 233 0.68 0.60 -7.49
CA ALA A 233 -0.60 0.91 -8.11
C ALA A 233 -0.40 1.66 -9.44
N GLY A 234 -1.15 1.25 -10.46
CA GLY A 234 -1.11 1.84 -11.80
C GLY A 234 -2.44 1.68 -12.53
N HIS A 235 -2.49 2.12 -13.78
CA HIS A 235 -3.72 2.10 -14.60
C HIS A 235 -3.51 1.38 -15.92
N GLU A 236 -3.19 2.11 -17.01
CA GLU A 236 -2.91 1.48 -18.31
C GLU A 236 -1.64 0.61 -18.22
N MET A 237 -1.55 -0.40 -19.07
CA MET A 237 -0.36 -1.25 -19.21
C MET A 237 0.11 -1.20 -20.66
N GLY A 238 1.27 -0.56 -20.92
CA GLY A 238 1.70 -0.31 -22.27
C GLY A 238 3.15 0.15 -22.39
N VAL A 239 3.49 0.70 -23.55
CA VAL A 239 4.83 1.22 -23.83
C VAL A 239 5.02 2.60 -23.21
N SER A 240 4.04 3.49 -23.40
CA SER A 240 4.04 4.87 -22.91
C SER A 240 2.62 5.43 -22.92
N GLY A 241 2.42 6.56 -22.28
CA GLY A 241 1.13 7.23 -22.22
C GLY A 241 0.86 7.87 -20.86
N ASN A 242 -0.26 8.59 -20.77
CA ASN A 242 -0.73 9.11 -19.50
C ASN A 242 -1.23 7.95 -18.61
N GLN A 243 -0.96 8.00 -17.32
CA GLN A 243 -1.35 6.96 -16.38
C GLN A 243 -1.00 5.54 -16.90
N THR A 244 0.21 5.37 -17.41
CA THR A 244 0.64 4.10 -18.02
C THR A 244 1.78 3.48 -17.26
N THR A 245 1.54 2.30 -16.70
CA THR A 245 2.57 1.40 -16.19
C THR A 245 3.30 0.77 -17.37
N ARG A 246 4.59 1.07 -17.51
CA ARG A 246 5.40 0.59 -18.64
C ARG A 246 5.64 -0.90 -18.54
N LEU A 247 5.34 -1.65 -19.59
CA LEU A 247 5.59 -3.11 -19.65
C LEU A 247 7.08 -3.42 -19.50
N SER A 248 7.97 -2.58 -20.00
CA SER A 248 9.42 -2.71 -19.83
C SER A 248 9.88 -2.57 -18.37
N MET A 249 9.26 -1.66 -17.62
CA MET A 249 9.47 -1.52 -16.19
C MET A 249 8.97 -2.75 -15.43
N LEU A 250 7.72 -3.19 -15.71
CA LEU A 250 7.14 -4.37 -15.07
C LEU A 250 7.99 -5.63 -15.30
N LYS A 251 8.50 -5.82 -16.53
CA LYS A 251 9.40 -6.93 -16.85
C LYS A 251 10.63 -6.91 -15.93
N LYS A 252 11.35 -5.78 -15.87
CA LYS A 252 12.54 -5.64 -15.02
C LYS A 252 12.21 -5.84 -13.52
N LEU A 253 11.07 -5.30 -13.05
CA LEU A 253 10.62 -5.47 -11.68
C LEU A 253 10.36 -6.94 -11.34
N ILE A 254 9.66 -7.66 -12.21
CA ILE A 254 9.34 -9.07 -12.01
C ILE A 254 10.63 -9.91 -12.01
N GLU A 255 11.51 -9.70 -12.97
CA GLU A 255 12.83 -10.39 -13.05
C GLU A 255 13.66 -10.13 -11.78
N TYR A 256 13.67 -8.89 -11.30
CA TYR A 256 14.31 -8.53 -10.02
C TYR A 256 13.65 -9.23 -8.83
N ALA A 257 12.32 -9.23 -8.75
CA ALA A 257 11.59 -9.83 -7.64
C ALA A 257 11.72 -11.36 -7.60
N GLN A 258 11.81 -12.01 -8.75
CA GLN A 258 11.96 -13.46 -8.88
C GLN A 258 13.39 -13.95 -8.60
N ASN A 259 14.39 -13.08 -8.58
CA ASN A 259 15.73 -13.46 -8.13
C ASN A 259 15.70 -13.74 -6.60
N PRO A 260 15.98 -15.00 -6.17
CA PRO A 260 15.89 -15.38 -4.77
C PRO A 260 16.74 -14.53 -3.82
N ALA A 261 17.89 -14.02 -4.31
CA ALA A 261 18.79 -13.16 -3.55
C ALA A 261 18.15 -11.85 -3.09
N ASN A 262 17.07 -11.41 -3.76
CA ASN A 262 16.37 -10.17 -3.42
C ASN A 262 15.33 -10.34 -2.30
N GLY A 263 14.99 -11.57 -1.91
CA GLY A 263 14.13 -11.85 -0.77
C GLY A 263 12.70 -11.29 -0.88
N ILE A 264 12.13 -11.24 -2.09
CA ILE A 264 10.83 -10.63 -2.36
C ILE A 264 9.76 -11.72 -2.54
N TRP A 265 8.64 -11.56 -1.83
CA TRP A 265 7.41 -12.31 -2.07
C TRP A 265 6.47 -11.45 -2.92
N ILE A 266 6.29 -11.82 -4.20
CA ILE A 266 5.35 -11.13 -5.09
C ILE A 266 4.02 -11.90 -5.13
N ALA A 267 2.92 -11.25 -4.74
CA ALA A 267 1.61 -11.87 -4.64
C ALA A 267 0.47 -10.82 -4.76
N PRO A 268 -0.77 -11.24 -5.14
CA PRO A 268 -1.95 -10.38 -5.13
C PRO A 268 -2.22 -9.75 -3.77
N VAL A 269 -2.89 -8.59 -3.77
CA VAL A 269 -3.18 -7.82 -2.54
C VAL A 269 -3.96 -8.64 -1.52
N GLY A 270 -5.01 -9.34 -1.94
CA GLY A 270 -5.80 -10.18 -1.03
C GLY A 270 -5.03 -11.36 -0.46
N THR A 271 -4.10 -11.92 -1.24
CA THR A 271 -3.23 -13.00 -0.75
C THR A 271 -2.33 -12.50 0.39
N VAL A 272 -1.68 -11.34 0.20
CA VAL A 272 -0.83 -10.73 1.23
C VAL A 272 -1.65 -10.29 2.43
N ALA A 273 -2.82 -9.67 2.21
CA ALA A 273 -3.72 -9.24 3.28
C ALA A 273 -4.22 -10.42 4.14
N LYS A 274 -4.58 -11.55 3.51
CA LYS A 274 -4.96 -12.80 4.21
C LYS A 274 -3.82 -13.31 5.07
N TYR A 275 -2.60 -13.30 4.53
CA TYR A 275 -1.40 -13.73 5.27
C TYR A 275 -1.17 -12.86 6.51
N ILE A 276 -1.16 -11.53 6.35
CA ILE A 276 -1.00 -10.59 7.48
C ILE A 276 -2.09 -10.78 8.53
N LYS A 277 -3.35 -10.93 8.10
CA LYS A 277 -4.48 -11.15 9.01
C LYS A 277 -4.31 -12.44 9.82
N GLY A 278 -3.83 -13.50 9.18
CA GLY A 278 -3.57 -14.79 9.84
C GLY A 278 -2.41 -14.76 10.85
N GLN A 279 -1.49 -13.82 10.73
CA GLN A 279 -0.38 -13.65 11.68
C GLN A 279 -0.73 -12.77 12.89
N LYS A 280 -1.81 -11.99 12.81
CA LYS A 280 -2.30 -11.10 13.87
C LYS A 280 -3.35 -11.74 14.79
N GLY A 281 -3.75 -12.99 14.50
CA GLY A 281 -4.84 -13.72 15.21
C GLY A 281 -4.39 -14.54 16.39
#